data_c5e50ea18e637854157a8ecc078951bd
#
_entry.id   c5e50ea18e637854157a8ecc078951bd
#
_cell.length_a   1.000
_cell.length_b   1.000
_cell.length_c   1.000
_cell.angle_alpha   90.00
_cell.angle_beta   90.00
_cell.angle_gamma   90.00
#
_symmetry.space_group_name_H-M   'P 1'
#
loop_
_entity.id
_entity.type
_entity.pdbx_description
1 polymer ?
#
loop_
_entity_poly.entity_id
_entity_poly.type
_entity_poly.pdbx_seq_one_letter_code
_entity_poly.pdbx_strand_id
1 'polypeptide(L)'
;MRIDILSVVPELLDSPLAHSIVGRAVKKGLVEIHIHNLRKYGIGPRRNVDDYSYGGDAGMVMMIEPVWKMIEELKGERDYDEVIYMSPDGEILDQPMANELSLKGNIIILCGHYKGIDHRIREHLVTREISVGDYVVSGGEIPAALLTDAIVRLIPGALTDETSALSDSFQDKLLSPPVYTRPAEFNGWKVPEVLLSGNPKLIREWQDEQALIRTRLLRPCLLDD
;
A
#
# COMPACT_ATOMS: atom_id res chain seq x y z
N MET A 1 12.58 -3.26 -8.72
CA MET A 1 11.88 -3.77 -7.49
C MET A 1 11.07 -4.99 -7.84
N ARG A 2 10.98 -5.98 -6.94
CA ARG A 2 10.05 -7.11 -7.08
C ARG A 2 9.14 -7.22 -5.87
N ILE A 3 7.85 -7.50 -6.10
CA ILE A 3 6.82 -7.69 -5.07
C ILE A 3 6.13 -9.03 -5.32
N ASP A 4 6.25 -9.94 -4.37
CA ASP A 4 5.60 -11.26 -4.37
C ASP A 4 4.44 -11.24 -3.37
N ILE A 5 3.19 -11.38 -3.84
CA ILE A 5 1.99 -11.31 -3.01
C ILE A 5 1.43 -12.72 -2.83
N LEU A 6 1.33 -13.16 -1.58
CA LEU A 6 0.83 -14.48 -1.21
C LEU A 6 -0.64 -14.36 -0.80
N SER A 7 -1.53 -15.04 -1.50
CA SER A 7 -2.97 -14.94 -1.30
C SER A 7 -3.68 -16.30 -1.39
N VAL A 8 -4.82 -16.43 -0.74
CA VAL A 8 -5.75 -17.56 -0.89
C VAL A 8 -6.83 -17.29 -1.93
N VAL A 9 -6.98 -16.02 -2.36
CA VAL A 9 -7.93 -15.52 -3.37
C VAL A 9 -7.21 -14.56 -4.34
N PRO A 10 -6.23 -15.06 -5.12
CA PRO A 10 -5.37 -14.22 -5.97
C PRO A 10 -6.16 -13.38 -6.98
N GLU A 11 -7.33 -13.83 -7.40
CA GLU A 11 -8.18 -13.15 -8.39
C GLU A 11 -8.63 -11.75 -7.95
N LEU A 12 -8.65 -11.48 -6.63
CA LEU A 12 -8.96 -10.14 -6.09
C LEU A 12 -7.89 -9.10 -6.43
N LEU A 13 -6.69 -9.54 -6.81
CA LEU A 13 -5.54 -8.67 -7.12
C LEU A 13 -5.40 -8.36 -8.61
N ASP A 14 -6.08 -9.13 -9.48
CA ASP A 14 -5.90 -9.02 -10.94
C ASP A 14 -6.21 -7.61 -11.47
N SER A 15 -7.37 -7.06 -11.11
CA SER A 15 -7.80 -5.76 -11.61
C SER A 15 -7.01 -4.57 -11.02
N PRO A 16 -6.86 -4.43 -9.69
CA PRO A 16 -6.20 -3.25 -9.11
C PRO A 16 -4.72 -3.13 -9.53
N LEU A 17 -4.03 -4.24 -9.77
CA LEU A 17 -2.60 -4.23 -10.12
C LEU A 17 -2.34 -4.18 -11.64
N ALA A 18 -3.34 -4.45 -12.48
CA ALA A 18 -3.19 -4.48 -13.94
C ALA A 18 -3.32 -3.11 -14.63
N HIS A 19 -3.79 -2.09 -13.93
CA HIS A 19 -4.18 -0.81 -14.54
C HIS A 19 -3.45 0.39 -13.95
N SER A 20 -3.71 1.59 -14.56
CA SER A 20 -3.23 2.90 -14.10
C SER A 20 -1.70 2.95 -13.93
N ILE A 21 -1.21 3.53 -12.84
CA ILE A 21 0.21 3.76 -12.55
C ILE A 21 0.93 2.43 -12.36
N VAL A 22 0.37 1.53 -11.55
CA VAL A 22 0.97 0.21 -11.27
C VAL A 22 1.14 -0.59 -12.55
N GLY A 23 0.08 -0.74 -13.34
CA GLY A 23 0.16 -1.48 -14.62
C GLY A 23 1.12 -0.86 -15.63
N ARG A 24 1.30 0.47 -15.63
CA ARG A 24 2.30 1.15 -16.46
C ARG A 24 3.72 0.91 -15.95
N ALA A 25 3.94 0.93 -14.64
CA ALA A 25 5.24 0.65 -14.03
C ALA A 25 5.70 -0.78 -14.34
N VAL A 26 4.80 -1.76 -14.24
CA VAL A 26 5.08 -3.15 -14.65
C VAL A 26 5.45 -3.23 -16.15
N LYS A 27 4.66 -2.60 -17.03
CA LYS A 27 4.94 -2.58 -18.48
C LYS A 27 6.27 -1.91 -18.83
N LYS A 28 6.72 -0.95 -18.04
CA LYS A 28 8.02 -0.28 -18.19
C LYS A 28 9.18 -1.08 -17.59
N GLY A 29 8.92 -2.19 -16.90
CA GLY A 29 9.94 -3.00 -16.21
C GLY A 29 10.52 -2.35 -14.96
N LEU A 30 9.82 -1.36 -14.37
CA LEU A 30 10.26 -0.68 -13.15
C LEU A 30 9.98 -1.53 -11.90
N VAL A 31 8.94 -2.35 -11.96
CA VAL A 31 8.54 -3.28 -10.91
C VAL A 31 8.04 -4.58 -11.51
N GLU A 32 8.36 -5.69 -10.87
CA GLU A 32 7.78 -7.00 -11.13
C GLU A 32 6.81 -7.33 -10.01
N ILE A 33 5.58 -7.71 -10.34
CA ILE A 33 4.57 -8.11 -9.36
C ILE A 33 4.14 -9.54 -9.68
N HIS A 34 4.30 -10.44 -8.71
CA HIS A 34 3.94 -11.84 -8.82
C HIS A 34 2.91 -12.18 -7.75
N ILE A 35 1.78 -12.75 -8.17
CA ILE A 35 0.70 -13.16 -7.26
C ILE A 35 0.74 -14.67 -7.14
N HIS A 36 0.90 -15.16 -5.91
CA HIS A 36 1.05 -16.57 -5.61
C HIS A 36 -0.18 -17.10 -4.89
N ASN A 37 -0.75 -18.20 -5.41
CA ASN A 37 -1.84 -18.88 -4.78
C ASN A 37 -1.32 -19.85 -3.70
N LEU A 38 -1.57 -19.55 -2.43
CA LEU A 38 -1.17 -20.38 -1.28
C LEU A 38 -1.73 -21.81 -1.34
N ARG A 39 -2.84 -22.03 -2.07
CA ARG A 39 -3.38 -23.38 -2.28
C ARG A 39 -2.43 -24.31 -3.04
N LYS A 40 -1.37 -23.78 -3.68
CA LYS A 40 -0.29 -24.58 -4.25
C LYS A 40 0.29 -25.56 -3.23
N TYR A 41 0.42 -25.12 -1.98
CA TYR A 41 0.93 -25.91 -0.85
C TYR A 41 -0.15 -26.34 0.14
N GLY A 42 -1.42 -26.21 -0.25
CA GLY A 42 -2.54 -26.65 0.57
C GLY A 42 -2.53 -28.15 0.86
N ILE A 43 -3.03 -28.54 2.01
CA ILE A 43 -2.99 -29.89 2.55
C ILE A 43 -4.21 -30.70 2.08
N GLY A 44 -3.96 -31.97 1.77
CA GLY A 44 -4.98 -32.95 1.38
C GLY A 44 -5.57 -32.71 -0.02
N PRO A 45 -6.58 -33.52 -0.40
CA PRO A 45 -7.16 -33.49 -1.76
C PRO A 45 -7.84 -32.17 -2.11
N ARG A 46 -8.32 -31.43 -1.11
CA ARG A 46 -9.01 -30.14 -1.28
C ARG A 46 -8.04 -28.96 -1.26
N ARG A 47 -6.72 -29.20 -1.06
CA ARG A 47 -5.68 -28.15 -0.93
C ARG A 47 -6.07 -27.11 0.11
N ASN A 48 -6.44 -27.59 1.32
CA ASN A 48 -6.81 -26.71 2.42
C ASN A 48 -5.61 -25.90 2.88
N VAL A 49 -5.83 -24.63 3.16
CA VAL A 49 -4.83 -23.67 3.68
C VAL A 49 -5.20 -23.16 5.07
N ASP A 50 -6.32 -23.63 5.62
CA ASP A 50 -6.93 -23.22 6.88
C ASP A 50 -7.40 -24.44 7.67
N ASP A 51 -7.40 -24.31 9.01
CA ASP A 51 -7.87 -25.33 9.93
C ASP A 51 -8.44 -24.66 11.21
N TYR A 52 -9.08 -25.45 12.07
CA TYR A 52 -9.56 -24.98 13.37
C TYR A 52 -8.44 -24.52 14.28
N SER A 53 -8.69 -23.44 15.03
CA SER A 53 -7.74 -22.98 16.04
C SER A 53 -7.65 -23.97 17.22
N TYR A 54 -6.46 -24.11 17.77
CA TYR A 54 -6.34 -24.70 19.10
C TYR A 54 -7.06 -23.81 20.12
N GLY A 55 -7.68 -24.42 21.14
CA GLY A 55 -8.47 -23.69 22.15
C GLY A 55 -9.97 -23.66 21.88
N GLY A 56 -10.42 -24.03 20.69
CA GLY A 56 -11.85 -24.28 20.38
C GLY A 56 -12.66 -23.02 20.01
N ASP A 57 -12.01 -21.91 19.67
CA ASP A 57 -12.70 -20.71 19.18
C ASP A 57 -13.39 -20.96 17.83
N ALA A 58 -14.48 -20.23 17.60
CA ALA A 58 -15.20 -20.32 16.32
C ALA A 58 -14.39 -19.65 15.19
N GLY A 59 -14.36 -20.30 14.02
CA GLY A 59 -13.71 -19.83 12.80
C GLY A 59 -12.43 -20.59 12.49
N MET A 60 -11.90 -20.34 11.29
CA MET A 60 -10.71 -20.99 10.75
C MET A 60 -9.51 -20.06 10.86
N VAL A 61 -8.31 -20.62 10.87
CA VAL A 61 -7.03 -19.92 10.92
C VAL A 61 -6.14 -20.43 9.79
N MET A 62 -5.42 -19.55 9.12
CA MET A 62 -4.47 -19.97 8.08
C MET A 62 -3.35 -20.80 8.69
N MET A 63 -3.13 -21.98 8.11
CA MET A 63 -2.13 -22.93 8.57
C MET A 63 -0.71 -22.44 8.28
N ILE A 64 0.23 -22.76 9.18
CA ILE A 64 1.63 -22.41 9.03
C ILE A 64 2.29 -23.11 7.84
N GLU A 65 2.01 -24.39 7.60
CA GLU A 65 2.73 -25.21 6.62
C GLU A 65 2.63 -24.69 5.17
N PRO A 66 1.46 -24.33 4.62
CA PRO A 66 1.34 -23.76 3.29
C PRO A 66 2.09 -22.43 3.14
N VAL A 67 2.02 -21.56 4.16
CA VAL A 67 2.67 -20.25 4.15
C VAL A 67 4.17 -20.41 4.23
N TRP A 68 4.66 -21.23 5.15
CA TRP A 68 6.08 -21.51 5.32
C TRP A 68 6.71 -22.07 4.03
N LYS A 69 6.08 -23.09 3.40
CA LYS A 69 6.59 -23.68 2.16
C LYS A 69 6.69 -22.66 1.03
N MET A 70 5.70 -21.76 0.89
CA MET A 70 5.72 -20.73 -0.15
C MET A 70 6.85 -19.72 0.10
N ILE A 71 7.02 -19.25 1.35
CA ILE A 71 8.07 -18.29 1.70
C ILE A 71 9.46 -18.93 1.52
N GLU A 72 9.66 -20.18 1.93
CA GLU A 72 10.93 -20.88 1.74
C GLU A 72 11.27 -21.10 0.26
N GLU A 73 10.28 -21.43 -0.58
CA GLU A 73 10.52 -21.53 -2.03
C GLU A 73 11.01 -20.19 -2.57
N LEU A 74 10.34 -19.09 -2.23
CA LEU A 74 10.71 -17.76 -2.69
C LEU A 74 12.09 -17.32 -2.17
N LYS A 75 12.37 -17.56 -0.89
CA LYS A 75 13.68 -17.26 -0.29
C LYS A 75 14.80 -18.15 -0.82
N GLY A 76 14.48 -19.33 -1.33
CA GLY A 76 15.42 -20.20 -2.01
C GLY A 76 15.85 -19.66 -3.39
N GLU A 77 15.04 -18.79 -4.00
CA GLU A 77 15.36 -18.19 -5.32
C GLU A 77 16.11 -16.86 -5.19
N ARG A 78 15.86 -16.09 -4.11
CA ARG A 78 16.44 -14.75 -3.89
C ARG A 78 16.34 -14.28 -2.45
N ASP A 79 17.14 -13.28 -2.09
CA ASP A 79 17.01 -12.58 -0.82
C ASP A 79 15.83 -11.59 -0.87
N TYR A 80 15.10 -11.50 0.24
CA TYR A 80 14.01 -10.54 0.44
C TYR A 80 14.35 -9.59 1.57
N ASP A 81 14.11 -8.29 1.33
CA ASP A 81 14.33 -7.24 2.32
C ASP A 81 13.28 -7.26 3.41
N GLU A 82 12.03 -7.61 3.04
CA GLU A 82 10.89 -7.64 3.97
C GLU A 82 9.93 -8.79 3.64
N VAL A 83 9.35 -9.35 4.69
CA VAL A 83 8.16 -10.21 4.65
C VAL A 83 7.06 -9.51 5.43
N ILE A 84 6.15 -8.87 4.73
CA ILE A 84 5.10 -8.01 5.28
C ILE A 84 3.82 -8.81 5.44
N TYR A 85 3.23 -8.79 6.62
CA TYR A 85 1.89 -9.33 6.86
C TYR A 85 0.87 -8.19 6.94
N MET A 86 -0.16 -8.24 6.10
CA MET A 86 -1.28 -7.30 6.15
C MET A 86 -2.24 -7.69 7.27
N SER A 87 -2.24 -6.92 8.35
CA SER A 87 -2.94 -7.20 9.60
C SER A 87 -3.58 -5.93 10.16
N PRO A 88 -4.80 -5.99 10.73
CA PRO A 88 -5.35 -4.83 11.45
C PRO A 88 -4.55 -4.45 12.70
N ASP A 89 -3.76 -5.39 13.25
CA ASP A 89 -2.93 -5.16 14.46
C ASP A 89 -1.60 -4.48 14.15
N GLY A 90 -1.23 -4.35 12.87
CA GLY A 90 0.07 -3.85 12.44
C GLY A 90 0.24 -2.35 12.63
N GLU A 91 1.45 -1.88 12.36
CA GLU A 91 1.77 -0.45 12.28
C GLU A 91 0.94 0.20 11.17
N ILE A 92 0.35 1.37 11.45
CA ILE A 92 -0.49 2.06 10.46
C ILE A 92 0.37 2.57 9.31
N LEU A 93 0.00 2.19 8.09
CA LEU A 93 0.66 2.66 6.87
C LEU A 93 0.53 4.18 6.74
N ASP A 94 1.67 4.84 6.67
CA ASP A 94 1.80 6.26 6.40
C ASP A 94 2.72 6.55 5.22
N GLN A 95 2.88 7.83 4.85
CA GLN A 95 3.74 8.20 3.72
C GLN A 95 5.24 7.93 3.99
N PRO A 96 5.80 8.21 5.18
CA PRO A 96 7.17 7.84 5.54
C PRO A 96 7.46 6.36 5.35
N MET A 97 6.55 5.48 5.80
CA MET A 97 6.68 4.03 5.62
C MET A 97 6.62 3.64 4.14
N ALA A 98 5.71 4.22 3.36
CA ALA A 98 5.65 3.97 1.92
C ALA A 98 6.94 4.42 1.21
N ASN A 99 7.51 5.56 1.59
CA ASN A 99 8.79 6.05 1.09
C ASN A 99 9.93 5.08 1.41
N GLU A 100 10.03 4.60 2.66
CA GLU A 100 11.03 3.61 3.07
C GLU A 100 10.92 2.33 2.24
N LEU A 101 9.72 1.77 2.13
CA LEU A 101 9.47 0.52 1.42
C LEU A 101 9.70 0.64 -0.10
N SER A 102 9.51 1.83 -0.68
CA SER A 102 9.78 2.07 -2.10
C SER A 102 11.27 1.94 -2.49
N LEU A 103 12.17 2.01 -1.51
CA LEU A 103 13.62 1.86 -1.69
C LEU A 103 14.10 0.39 -1.59
N LYS A 104 13.23 -0.53 -1.18
CA LYS A 104 13.57 -1.96 -1.06
C LYS A 104 13.66 -2.63 -2.44
N GLY A 105 14.48 -3.66 -2.55
CA GLY A 105 14.66 -4.44 -3.77
C GLY A 105 13.59 -5.50 -3.98
N ASN A 106 13.35 -6.32 -2.96
CA ASN A 106 12.43 -7.46 -3.01
C ASN A 106 11.56 -7.51 -1.74
N ILE A 107 10.24 -7.61 -1.91
CA ILE A 107 9.27 -7.66 -0.80
C ILE A 107 8.32 -8.84 -1.01
N ILE A 108 8.07 -9.60 0.07
CA ILE A 108 6.93 -10.52 0.15
C ILE A 108 5.79 -9.83 0.91
N ILE A 109 4.56 -9.90 0.39
CA ILE A 109 3.36 -9.43 1.08
C ILE A 109 2.44 -10.63 1.31
N LEU A 110 2.20 -10.98 2.57
CA LEU A 110 1.27 -12.03 2.98
C LEU A 110 -0.11 -11.43 3.24
N CYS A 111 -1.09 -11.87 2.47
CA CYS A 111 -2.49 -11.53 2.68
C CYS A 111 -3.10 -12.45 3.74
N GLY A 112 -3.50 -11.87 4.88
CA GLY A 112 -4.28 -12.59 5.88
C GLY A 112 -5.70 -12.87 5.42
N HIS A 113 -6.26 -13.97 5.90
CA HIS A 113 -7.64 -14.36 5.67
C HIS A 113 -8.24 -15.05 6.88
N TYR A 114 -9.54 -15.36 6.86
CA TYR A 114 -10.26 -16.04 7.94
C TYR A 114 -10.23 -15.22 9.25
N LYS A 115 -9.93 -15.85 10.39
CA LYS A 115 -9.74 -15.19 11.68
C LYS A 115 -8.29 -14.69 11.91
N GLY A 116 -7.42 -14.91 10.94
CA GLY A 116 -6.01 -14.58 11.00
C GLY A 116 -5.14 -15.74 10.56
N ILE A 117 -3.87 -15.68 10.92
CA ILE A 117 -2.85 -16.65 10.55
C ILE A 117 -2.30 -17.33 11.82
N ASP A 118 -1.74 -18.53 11.69
CA ASP A 118 -1.03 -19.19 12.79
C ASP A 118 0.06 -18.25 13.33
N HIS A 119 0.06 -18.03 14.64
CA HIS A 119 0.92 -17.04 15.29
C HIS A 119 2.42 -17.29 15.05
N ARG A 120 2.83 -18.53 14.86
CA ARG A 120 4.21 -18.90 14.54
C ARG A 120 4.69 -18.30 13.21
N ILE A 121 3.77 -18.00 12.28
CA ILE A 121 4.11 -17.26 11.03
C ILE A 121 4.54 -15.86 11.40
N ARG A 122 3.79 -15.18 12.29
CA ARG A 122 4.12 -13.82 12.75
C ARG A 122 5.46 -13.78 13.47
N GLU A 123 5.72 -14.76 14.35
CA GLU A 123 6.93 -14.80 15.17
C GLU A 123 8.21 -15.15 14.40
N HIS A 124 8.11 -15.99 13.35
CA HIS A 124 9.30 -16.56 12.73
C HIS A 124 9.51 -16.23 11.26
N LEU A 125 8.48 -15.80 10.54
CA LEU A 125 8.55 -15.58 9.09
C LEU A 125 8.33 -14.12 8.69
N VAL A 126 7.51 -13.38 9.45
CA VAL A 126 7.15 -11.99 9.20
C VAL A 126 8.21 -11.07 9.78
N THR A 127 8.64 -10.07 9.01
CA THR A 127 9.56 -9.02 9.47
C THR A 127 8.81 -7.75 9.88
N ARG A 128 7.64 -7.51 9.28
CA ARG A 128 6.82 -6.32 9.54
C ARG A 128 5.33 -6.62 9.40
N GLU A 129 4.52 -6.05 10.28
CA GLU A 129 3.06 -6.10 10.17
C GLU A 129 2.52 -4.71 9.88
N ILE A 130 1.66 -4.60 8.86
CA ILE A 130 1.15 -3.31 8.39
C ILE A 130 -0.38 -3.33 8.37
N SER A 131 -0.96 -2.28 8.97
CA SER A 131 -2.38 -1.96 8.93
C SER A 131 -2.65 -0.81 7.97
N VAL A 132 -3.76 -0.87 7.24
CA VAL A 132 -4.25 0.23 6.40
C VAL A 132 -5.25 1.15 7.13
N GLY A 133 -5.46 0.93 8.42
CA GLY A 133 -6.32 1.74 9.29
C GLY A 133 -7.04 0.92 10.34
N ASP A 134 -7.66 1.59 11.31
CA ASP A 134 -8.36 1.01 12.46
C ASP A 134 -9.75 0.48 12.07
N TYR A 135 -9.78 -0.48 11.15
CA TYR A 135 -10.99 -1.19 10.72
C TYR A 135 -10.63 -2.57 10.17
N VAL A 136 -11.61 -3.47 10.16
CA VAL A 136 -11.43 -4.85 9.68
C VAL A 136 -12.05 -5.01 8.30
N VAL A 137 -11.31 -5.66 7.40
CA VAL A 137 -11.76 -6.04 6.06
C VAL A 137 -11.78 -7.56 5.92
N SER A 138 -12.37 -8.08 4.83
CA SER A 138 -12.58 -9.53 4.65
C SER A 138 -11.30 -10.33 4.46
N GLY A 139 -10.21 -9.68 3.99
CA GLY A 139 -8.92 -10.33 3.71
C GLY A 139 -7.84 -9.30 3.41
N GLY A 140 -6.59 -9.75 3.35
CA GLY A 140 -5.42 -8.90 3.15
C GLY A 140 -5.17 -8.46 1.71
N GLU A 141 -5.94 -8.95 0.73
CA GLU A 141 -5.71 -8.69 -0.70
C GLU A 141 -5.89 -7.22 -1.06
N ILE A 142 -6.97 -6.58 -0.60
CA ILE A 142 -7.21 -5.14 -0.84
C ILE A 142 -6.18 -4.28 -0.12
N PRO A 143 -5.86 -4.51 1.17
CA PRO A 143 -4.72 -3.88 1.82
C PRO A 143 -3.38 -4.07 1.09
N ALA A 144 -3.09 -5.27 0.58
CA ALA A 144 -1.88 -5.55 -0.19
C ALA A 144 -1.84 -4.75 -1.51
N ALA A 145 -2.97 -4.64 -2.21
CA ALA A 145 -3.07 -3.81 -3.41
C ALA A 145 -2.85 -2.33 -3.11
N LEU A 146 -3.42 -1.82 -1.99
CA LEU A 146 -3.23 -0.44 -1.54
C LEU A 146 -1.76 -0.18 -1.20
N LEU A 147 -1.12 -1.05 -0.42
CA LEU A 147 0.31 -0.95 -0.09
C LEU A 147 1.16 -0.97 -1.36
N THR A 148 0.87 -1.88 -2.29
CA THR A 148 1.58 -1.99 -3.58
C THR A 148 1.47 -0.70 -4.39
N ASP A 149 0.27 -0.11 -4.50
CA ASP A 149 0.07 1.17 -5.21
C ASP A 149 0.84 2.31 -4.53
N ALA A 150 0.75 2.41 -3.19
CA ALA A 150 1.46 3.43 -2.41
C ALA A 150 2.99 3.38 -2.62
N ILE A 151 3.58 2.18 -2.72
CA ILE A 151 5.01 1.98 -2.95
C ILE A 151 5.37 2.24 -4.42
N VAL A 152 4.66 1.62 -5.36
CA VAL A 152 5.03 1.60 -6.78
C VAL A 152 4.98 3.00 -7.39
N ARG A 153 4.03 3.87 -6.98
CA ARG A 153 3.97 5.24 -7.48
C ARG A 153 5.17 6.11 -7.10
N LEU A 154 5.94 5.70 -6.09
CA LEU A 154 7.16 6.39 -5.61
C LEU A 154 8.42 5.94 -6.35
N ILE A 155 8.37 4.85 -7.11
CA ILE A 155 9.51 4.36 -7.89
C ILE A 155 9.81 5.37 -9.01
N PRO A 156 11.08 5.81 -9.17
CA PRO A 156 11.47 6.73 -10.24
C PRO A 156 10.99 6.24 -11.62
N GLY A 157 10.38 7.13 -12.39
CA GLY A 157 9.81 6.83 -13.71
C GLY A 157 8.40 6.20 -13.70
N ALA A 158 7.82 5.86 -12.55
CA ALA A 158 6.44 5.35 -12.44
C ALA A 158 5.42 6.44 -12.78
N LEU A 159 5.60 7.65 -12.21
CA LEU A 159 4.81 8.83 -12.55
C LEU A 159 5.39 9.52 -13.80
N THR A 160 4.52 10.19 -14.56
CA THR A 160 4.92 10.96 -15.74
C THR A 160 5.67 12.23 -15.35
N ASP A 161 5.29 12.83 -14.23
CA ASP A 161 5.95 13.99 -13.62
C ASP A 161 6.36 13.59 -12.19
N GLU A 162 7.66 13.38 -11.99
CA GLU A 162 8.24 12.97 -10.71
C GLU A 162 8.07 14.04 -9.63
N THR A 163 7.97 15.33 -10.02
CA THR A 163 7.76 16.42 -9.08
C THR A 163 6.35 16.40 -8.49
N SER A 164 5.40 15.73 -9.15
CA SER A 164 4.03 15.54 -8.65
C SER A 164 4.02 14.79 -7.32
N ALA A 165 4.85 13.76 -7.16
CA ALA A 165 4.93 13.02 -5.91
C ALA A 165 5.47 13.87 -4.74
N LEU A 166 6.36 14.82 -5.03
CA LEU A 166 6.94 15.70 -4.01
C LEU A 166 5.95 16.76 -3.48
N SER A 167 4.93 17.10 -4.26
CA SER A 167 3.88 18.07 -3.89
C SER A 167 2.61 17.42 -3.35
N ASP A 168 2.58 16.10 -3.24
CA ASP A 168 1.44 15.37 -2.67
C ASP A 168 1.33 15.59 -1.16
N SER A 169 0.13 15.36 -0.62
CA SER A 169 -0.12 15.38 0.82
C SER A 169 0.81 14.42 1.55
N PHE A 170 1.22 14.80 2.77
CA PHE A 170 2.03 14.03 3.72
C PHE A 170 3.53 13.95 3.43
N GLN A 171 4.04 14.50 2.34
CA GLN A 171 5.49 14.53 2.09
C GLN A 171 6.23 15.40 3.11
N ASP A 172 5.69 16.58 3.42
CA ASP A 172 6.24 17.52 4.39
C ASP A 172 5.33 17.71 5.61
N LYS A 173 4.63 16.64 6.04
CA LYS A 173 3.61 16.68 7.12
C LYS A 173 2.44 17.64 6.82
N LEU A 174 2.27 18.11 5.60
CA LEU A 174 1.18 18.99 5.18
C LEU A 174 0.22 18.29 4.24
N LEU A 175 -1.01 18.77 4.22
CA LEU A 175 -1.97 18.45 3.16
C LEU A 175 -1.69 19.34 1.95
N SER A 176 -1.86 18.78 0.74
CA SER A 176 -1.75 19.54 -0.51
C SER A 176 -2.69 20.76 -0.53
N PRO A 177 -2.30 21.88 -1.15
CA PRO A 177 -3.17 23.03 -1.35
C PRO A 177 -4.36 22.68 -2.25
N PRO A 178 -5.43 23.52 -2.25
CA PRO A 178 -6.53 23.35 -3.20
C PRO A 178 -6.03 23.50 -4.63
N VAL A 179 -6.53 22.63 -5.51
CA VAL A 179 -6.23 22.69 -6.94
C VAL A 179 -7.47 23.08 -7.75
N TYR A 180 -7.27 23.81 -8.83
CA TYR A 180 -8.32 24.30 -9.70
C TYR A 180 -8.01 23.96 -11.15
N THR A 181 -9.06 23.73 -11.94
CA THR A 181 -8.95 23.49 -13.38
C THR A 181 -9.82 24.48 -14.16
N ARG A 182 -9.73 24.46 -15.48
CA ARG A 182 -10.57 25.27 -16.38
C ARG A 182 -12.03 24.81 -16.34
N PRO A 183 -13.00 25.73 -16.51
CA PRO A 183 -12.84 27.16 -16.73
C PRO A 183 -12.52 27.97 -15.46
N ALA A 184 -12.02 29.20 -15.61
CA ALA A 184 -11.69 30.07 -14.49
C ALA A 184 -12.90 30.53 -13.66
N GLU A 185 -14.10 30.46 -14.21
CA GLU A 185 -15.37 30.69 -13.53
C GLU A 185 -16.41 29.67 -13.99
N PHE A 186 -17.12 29.06 -13.02
CA PHE A 186 -18.20 28.11 -13.26
C PHE A 186 -19.32 28.33 -12.25
N ASN A 187 -20.54 28.64 -12.71
CA ASN A 187 -21.70 28.92 -11.85
C ASN A 187 -21.48 30.03 -10.80
N GLY A 188 -20.65 31.02 -11.11
CA GLY A 188 -20.29 32.09 -10.17
C GLY A 188 -19.16 31.74 -9.22
N TRP A 189 -18.66 30.50 -9.24
CA TRP A 189 -17.49 30.05 -8.45
C TRP A 189 -16.21 30.35 -9.24
N LYS A 190 -15.32 31.12 -8.64
CA LYS A 190 -14.12 31.62 -9.31
C LYS A 190 -12.86 30.94 -8.80
N VAL A 191 -11.93 30.72 -9.70
CA VAL A 191 -10.53 30.41 -9.37
C VAL A 191 -9.90 31.62 -8.69
N PRO A 192 -9.13 31.46 -7.59
CA PRO A 192 -8.41 32.57 -6.97
C PRO A 192 -7.53 33.34 -7.99
N GLU A 193 -7.60 34.65 -7.95
CA GLU A 193 -6.92 35.52 -8.92
C GLU A 193 -5.39 35.32 -8.92
N VAL A 194 -4.81 35.00 -7.75
CA VAL A 194 -3.38 34.73 -7.61
C VAL A 194 -2.91 33.58 -8.50
N LEU A 195 -3.76 32.54 -8.69
CA LEU A 195 -3.46 31.39 -9.54
C LEU A 195 -3.53 31.75 -11.05
N LEU A 196 -4.20 32.83 -11.40
CA LEU A 196 -4.32 33.34 -12.76
C LEU A 196 -3.26 34.42 -13.08
N SER A 197 -2.50 34.87 -12.08
CA SER A 197 -1.54 35.96 -12.19
C SER A 197 -0.32 35.65 -13.08
N GLY A 198 -0.01 34.37 -13.28
CA GLY A 198 1.22 33.93 -13.96
C GLY A 198 2.52 34.23 -13.18
N ASN A 199 2.43 34.69 -11.93
CA ASN A 199 3.59 34.97 -11.08
C ASN A 199 3.93 33.74 -10.20
N PRO A 200 4.98 32.95 -10.52
CA PRO A 200 5.28 31.69 -9.80
C PRO A 200 5.55 31.89 -8.30
N LYS A 201 6.10 33.04 -7.91
CA LYS A 201 6.40 33.33 -6.50
C LYS A 201 5.11 33.52 -5.69
N LEU A 202 4.21 34.36 -6.16
CA LEU A 202 2.91 34.60 -5.49
C LEU A 202 2.04 33.34 -5.45
N ILE A 203 2.08 32.56 -6.53
CA ILE A 203 1.36 31.28 -6.60
C ILE A 203 1.88 30.32 -5.52
N ARG A 204 3.19 30.17 -5.39
CA ARG A 204 3.81 29.28 -4.39
C ARG A 204 3.50 29.74 -2.96
N GLU A 205 3.69 31.04 -2.66
CA GLU A 205 3.36 31.61 -1.35
C GLU A 205 1.90 31.34 -0.96
N TRP A 206 0.96 31.49 -1.90
CA TRP A 206 -0.45 31.17 -1.69
C TRP A 206 -0.67 29.67 -1.48
N GLN A 207 -0.02 28.82 -2.25
CA GLN A 207 -0.13 27.37 -2.11
C GLN A 207 0.36 26.90 -0.73
N ASP A 208 1.49 27.40 -0.25
CA ASP A 208 2.04 27.07 1.06
C ASP A 208 1.11 27.53 2.18
N GLU A 209 0.57 28.75 2.09
CA GLU A 209 -0.43 29.25 3.04
C GLU A 209 -1.69 28.37 3.08
N GLN A 210 -2.23 28.01 1.92
CA GLN A 210 -3.43 27.18 1.83
C GLN A 210 -3.18 25.75 2.33
N ALA A 211 -2.02 25.17 2.07
CA ALA A 211 -1.62 23.89 2.59
C ALA A 211 -1.63 23.90 4.13
N LEU A 212 -1.05 24.92 4.74
CA LEU A 212 -1.01 25.09 6.20
C LEU A 212 -2.41 25.29 6.80
N ILE A 213 -3.24 26.14 6.19
CA ILE A 213 -4.63 26.37 6.63
C ILE A 213 -5.43 25.08 6.58
N ARG A 214 -5.35 24.32 5.48
CA ARG A 214 -6.05 23.04 5.32
C ARG A 214 -5.57 22.00 6.32
N THR A 215 -4.27 21.93 6.57
CA THR A 215 -3.71 20.99 7.54
C THR A 215 -4.20 21.28 8.94
N ARG A 216 -4.16 22.55 9.36
CA ARG A 216 -4.71 22.99 10.67
C ARG A 216 -6.20 22.66 10.85
N LEU A 217 -6.97 22.79 9.77
CA LEU A 217 -8.42 22.56 9.82
C LEU A 217 -8.78 21.07 9.81
N LEU A 218 -8.14 20.29 8.95
CA LEU A 218 -8.56 18.91 8.64
C LEU A 218 -7.73 17.84 9.36
N ARG A 219 -6.46 18.11 9.59
CA ARG A 219 -5.50 17.14 10.15
C ARG A 219 -4.49 17.85 11.09
N PRO A 220 -4.96 18.54 12.15
CA PRO A 220 -4.08 19.30 13.05
C PRO A 220 -2.98 18.44 13.67
N CYS A 221 -3.24 17.16 13.92
CA CYS A 221 -2.25 16.21 14.46
C CYS A 221 -0.99 16.03 13.59
N LEU A 222 -1.01 16.43 12.32
CA LEU A 222 0.19 16.40 11.48
C LEU A 222 1.19 17.51 11.81
N LEU A 223 0.74 18.54 12.57
CA LEU A 223 1.56 19.69 12.96
C LEU A 223 2.08 19.57 14.40
N ASP A 224 1.57 18.59 15.15
CA ASP A 224 2.06 18.27 16.49
C ASP A 224 3.37 17.46 16.30
N ASP A 225 4.45 17.95 16.91
CA ASP A 225 5.79 17.29 16.89
C ASP A 225 5.86 16.07 17.79
#